data_070625451579b75285ccf21154b394c7
#
_entry.id   070625451579b75285ccf21154b394c7
#
_cell.length_a   1.000
_cell.length_b   1.000
_cell.length_c   1.000
_cell.angle_alpha   90.00
_cell.angle_beta   90.00
_cell.angle_gamma   90.00
#
_symmetry.space_group_name_H-M   'P 1'
#
loop_
_entity.id
_entity.type
_entity.pdbx_description
1 polymer ?
#
loop_
_entity_poly.entity_id
_entity_poly.type
_entity_poly.pdbx_seq_one_letter_code
_entity_poly.pdbx_strand_id
1 'polypeptide(L)'
;GLASTPGTVQGSKAGVDITGTFSVTANDNTISVTIDGVDGTVVVPPAAYTGHTFATAIQDRVNLIQHADGRQVNDVSVVFDQTTQSFTVTSGTVGATSSVNINGHSNWGFDTTTQIRGTVPQVTVVTQATDAEGNLLYIDQAGKQTTQKPDTTPSWTPIYLDKGELTFDTYGKLISPKEGVAYSPFDPSNGSDLLTLGVDYGKFSTQYSAPFSVLSLSQDGYPSGQLDG
;
A
#
# COMPACT_ATOMS: atom_id res chain seq x y z
N GLY A 1 13.12 2.52 -16.65
CA GLY A 1 13.83 1.49 -15.92
C GLY A 1 12.89 0.34 -15.55
N LEU A 2 13.43 -0.83 -15.29
CA LEU A 2 12.66 -1.95 -14.76
C LEU A 2 12.39 -1.68 -13.27
N ALA A 3 11.13 -1.63 -12.87
CA ALA A 3 10.75 -1.39 -11.49
C ALA A 3 10.50 -2.72 -10.75
N SER A 4 10.74 -2.73 -9.44
CA SER A 4 10.26 -3.81 -8.57
C SER A 4 8.73 -3.84 -8.58
N THR A 5 8.15 -5.03 -8.48
CA THR A 5 6.69 -5.21 -8.43
C THR A 5 6.22 -5.64 -7.05
N PRO A 6 5.00 -5.31 -6.64
CA PRO A 6 4.40 -5.83 -5.42
C PRO A 6 3.97 -7.29 -5.56
N GLY A 7 3.82 -7.98 -4.45
CA GLY A 7 3.03 -9.21 -4.38
C GLY A 7 1.57 -8.89 -4.67
N THR A 8 0.96 -9.58 -5.62
CA THR A 8 -0.42 -9.33 -6.03
C THR A 8 -1.13 -10.64 -6.30
N VAL A 9 -2.25 -10.90 -5.64
CA VAL A 9 -3.09 -12.07 -5.85
C VAL A 9 -4.43 -11.64 -6.42
N GLN A 10 -4.82 -12.23 -7.53
CA GLN A 10 -6.18 -12.16 -8.04
C GLN A 10 -6.93 -13.42 -7.64
N GLY A 11 -8.06 -13.26 -6.97
CA GLY A 11 -8.98 -14.36 -6.68
C GLY A 11 -9.61 -14.90 -7.96
N SER A 12 -10.21 -16.08 -7.85
CA SER A 12 -11.06 -16.62 -8.89
C SER A 12 -12.36 -15.80 -9.01
N LYS A 13 -13.13 -16.07 -10.05
CA LYS A 13 -14.47 -15.52 -10.14
C LYS A 13 -15.28 -15.92 -8.90
N ALA A 14 -16.01 -14.97 -8.32
CA ALA A 14 -16.87 -15.21 -7.17
C ALA A 14 -17.88 -16.34 -7.44
N GLY A 15 -18.06 -17.20 -6.45
CA GLY A 15 -18.98 -18.34 -6.51
C GLY A 15 -20.46 -17.93 -6.45
N VAL A 16 -20.74 -16.68 -6.09
CA VAL A 16 -22.08 -16.08 -6.07
C VAL A 16 -22.12 -14.86 -6.96
N ASP A 17 -23.33 -14.43 -7.35
CA ASP A 17 -23.48 -13.19 -8.11
C ASP A 17 -23.19 -11.97 -7.24
N ILE A 18 -22.14 -11.23 -7.59
CA ILE A 18 -21.71 -10.00 -6.92
C ILE A 18 -21.73 -8.78 -7.82
N THR A 19 -22.46 -8.87 -8.93
CA THR A 19 -22.63 -7.74 -9.87
C THR A 19 -23.50 -6.61 -9.30
N GLY A 20 -24.37 -6.95 -8.36
CA GLY A 20 -25.23 -6.04 -7.64
C GLY A 20 -24.94 -6.03 -6.13
N THR A 21 -25.99 -5.86 -5.33
CA THR A 21 -25.92 -5.98 -3.87
C THR A 21 -26.06 -7.44 -3.46
N PHE A 22 -25.17 -7.92 -2.59
CA PHE A 22 -25.16 -9.28 -2.05
C PHE A 22 -25.03 -9.25 -0.52
N SER A 23 -25.36 -10.36 0.12
CA SER A 23 -25.27 -10.46 1.59
C SER A 23 -24.06 -11.27 2.00
N VAL A 24 -23.27 -10.73 2.93
CA VAL A 24 -22.23 -11.43 3.66
C VAL A 24 -22.80 -11.88 5.00
N THR A 25 -22.57 -13.13 5.37
CA THR A 25 -23.07 -13.76 6.59
C THR A 25 -21.92 -14.21 7.49
N ALA A 26 -22.21 -14.63 8.71
CA ALA A 26 -21.19 -15.17 9.62
C ALA A 26 -20.55 -16.48 9.11
N ASN A 27 -21.15 -17.13 8.12
CA ASN A 27 -20.64 -18.41 7.60
C ASN A 27 -19.56 -18.20 6.52
N ASP A 28 -19.48 -17.01 5.93
CA ASP A 28 -18.61 -16.73 4.78
C ASP A 28 -17.81 -15.42 4.91
N ASN A 29 -17.76 -14.82 6.10
CA ASN A 29 -17.17 -13.51 6.36
C ASN A 29 -15.73 -13.54 6.86
N THR A 30 -15.13 -14.72 6.99
CA THR A 30 -13.77 -14.88 7.51
C THR A 30 -12.77 -15.11 6.41
N ILE A 31 -11.68 -14.35 6.41
CA ILE A 31 -10.62 -14.40 5.42
C ILE A 31 -9.28 -14.45 6.16
N SER A 32 -8.48 -15.47 5.89
CA SER A 32 -7.11 -15.58 6.39
C SER A 32 -6.15 -14.95 5.40
N VAL A 33 -5.20 -14.17 5.87
CA VAL A 33 -4.21 -13.49 5.04
C VAL A 33 -2.81 -13.64 5.62
N THR A 34 -1.81 -13.66 4.74
CA THR A 34 -0.40 -13.45 5.08
C THR A 34 0.13 -12.39 4.13
N ILE A 35 0.43 -11.22 4.66
CA ILE A 35 0.95 -10.09 3.89
C ILE A 35 2.38 -9.82 4.36
N ASP A 36 3.34 -9.92 3.44
CA ASP A 36 4.77 -9.66 3.72
C ASP A 36 5.30 -10.45 4.93
N GLY A 37 4.78 -11.66 5.12
CA GLY A 37 5.10 -12.53 6.26
C GLY A 37 4.35 -12.20 7.56
N VAL A 38 3.40 -11.28 7.54
CA VAL A 38 2.51 -10.99 8.67
C VAL A 38 1.20 -11.75 8.48
N ASP A 39 0.93 -12.66 9.40
CA ASP A 39 -0.29 -13.47 9.39
C ASP A 39 -1.44 -12.75 10.10
N GLY A 40 -2.65 -12.93 9.61
CA GLY A 40 -3.84 -12.40 10.25
C GLY A 40 -5.13 -13.01 9.75
N THR A 41 -6.20 -12.75 10.49
CA THR A 41 -7.56 -13.14 10.13
C THR A 41 -8.44 -11.90 10.09
N VAL A 42 -9.09 -11.70 8.97
CA VAL A 42 -10.07 -10.64 8.73
C VAL A 42 -11.46 -11.20 8.93
N VAL A 43 -12.27 -10.54 9.72
CA VAL A 43 -13.70 -10.83 9.87
C VAL A 43 -14.49 -9.62 9.36
N VAL A 44 -15.11 -9.77 8.19
CA VAL A 44 -15.98 -8.71 7.64
C VAL A 44 -17.33 -8.76 8.33
N PRO A 45 -17.93 -7.65 8.81
CA PRO A 45 -19.24 -7.66 9.43
C PRO A 45 -20.29 -8.23 8.49
N PRO A 46 -21.20 -9.08 9.00
CA PRO A 46 -22.36 -9.51 8.24
C PRO A 46 -23.22 -8.30 7.87
N ALA A 47 -23.39 -8.08 6.56
CA ALA A 47 -24.18 -6.98 6.01
C ALA A 47 -24.43 -7.18 4.51
N ALA A 48 -25.19 -6.26 3.92
CA ALA A 48 -25.32 -6.14 2.47
C ALA A 48 -24.16 -5.28 1.92
N TYR A 49 -23.51 -5.75 0.86
CA TYR A 49 -22.38 -5.11 0.19
C TYR A 49 -22.60 -5.07 -1.32
N THR A 50 -21.91 -4.15 -1.98
CA THR A 50 -21.55 -4.25 -3.39
C THR A 50 -20.12 -4.78 -3.50
N GLY A 51 -19.66 -5.20 -4.68
CA GLY A 51 -18.28 -5.64 -4.87
C GLY A 51 -17.27 -4.60 -4.39
N HIS A 52 -17.50 -3.32 -4.69
CA HIS A 52 -16.61 -2.23 -4.27
C HIS A 52 -16.62 -2.00 -2.75
N THR A 53 -17.79 -1.98 -2.12
CA THR A 53 -17.87 -1.77 -0.66
C THR A 53 -17.34 -2.97 0.12
N PHE A 54 -17.46 -4.17 -0.40
CA PHE A 54 -16.85 -5.37 0.19
C PHE A 54 -15.33 -5.35 0.06
N ALA A 55 -14.79 -4.96 -1.11
CA ALA A 55 -13.35 -4.77 -1.30
C ALA A 55 -12.78 -3.75 -0.28
N THR A 56 -13.45 -2.60 -0.11
CA THR A 56 -13.08 -1.60 0.89
C THR A 56 -13.12 -2.19 2.31
N ALA A 57 -14.18 -2.93 2.64
CA ALA A 57 -14.32 -3.54 3.95
C ALA A 57 -13.22 -4.57 4.26
N ILE A 58 -12.75 -5.32 3.27
CA ILE A 58 -11.59 -6.21 3.40
C ILE A 58 -10.31 -5.39 3.58
N GLN A 59 -10.07 -4.41 2.69
CA GLN A 59 -8.88 -3.57 2.69
C GLN A 59 -8.66 -2.90 4.06
N ASP A 60 -9.70 -2.26 4.59
CA ASP A 60 -9.63 -1.56 5.87
C ASP A 60 -9.20 -2.49 7.01
N ARG A 61 -9.68 -3.74 6.99
CA ARG A 61 -9.36 -4.72 8.04
C ARG A 61 -8.00 -5.37 7.87
N VAL A 62 -7.60 -5.66 6.63
CA VAL A 62 -6.25 -6.15 6.34
C VAL A 62 -5.21 -5.16 6.83
N ASN A 63 -5.42 -3.88 6.60
CA ASN A 63 -4.51 -2.81 7.03
C ASN A 63 -4.53 -2.54 8.56
N LEU A 64 -5.32 -3.26 9.33
CA LEU A 64 -5.31 -3.23 10.80
C LEU A 64 -4.59 -4.43 11.42
N ILE A 65 -4.13 -5.38 10.60
CA ILE A 65 -3.46 -6.58 11.10
C ILE A 65 -2.08 -6.20 11.63
N GLN A 66 -1.82 -6.65 12.86
CA GLN A 66 -0.57 -6.46 13.55
C GLN A 66 -0.07 -7.80 14.10
N HIS A 67 1.17 -8.14 13.87
CA HIS A 67 1.82 -9.32 14.43
C HIS A 67 2.27 -9.05 15.87
N ALA A 68 2.38 -10.11 16.68
CA ALA A 68 2.80 -10.00 18.08
C ALA A 68 4.20 -9.41 18.28
N ASP A 69 5.07 -9.48 17.28
CA ASP A 69 6.41 -8.90 17.27
C ASP A 69 6.45 -7.42 16.87
N GLY A 70 5.29 -6.80 16.64
CA GLY A 70 5.14 -5.40 16.30
C GLY A 70 5.11 -5.10 14.79
N ARG A 71 5.32 -6.09 13.92
CA ARG A 71 5.13 -5.90 12.48
C ARG A 71 3.66 -5.65 12.16
N GLN A 72 3.39 -4.69 11.29
CA GLN A 72 2.04 -4.29 10.92
C GLN A 72 1.87 -4.34 9.41
N VAL A 73 0.68 -4.76 8.97
CA VAL A 73 0.27 -4.69 7.57
C VAL A 73 -0.16 -3.27 7.25
N ASN A 74 0.40 -2.71 6.17
CA ASN A 74 0.09 -1.34 5.75
C ASN A 74 -0.04 -1.25 4.23
N ASP A 75 -0.84 -0.29 3.79
CA ASP A 75 -1.00 0.13 2.39
C ASP A 75 -1.39 -1.00 1.41
N VAL A 76 -2.00 -2.06 1.94
CA VAL A 76 -2.60 -3.10 1.10
C VAL A 76 -3.81 -2.53 0.40
N SER A 77 -3.90 -2.75 -0.91
CA SER A 77 -5.09 -2.42 -1.70
C SER A 77 -5.90 -3.67 -2.04
N VAL A 78 -7.22 -3.53 -2.00
CA VAL A 78 -8.16 -4.55 -2.46
C VAL A 78 -9.09 -3.92 -3.49
N VAL A 79 -9.07 -4.45 -4.70
CA VAL A 79 -9.84 -3.91 -5.82
C VAL A 79 -10.80 -4.96 -6.34
N PHE A 80 -12.05 -4.56 -6.55
CA PHE A 80 -13.06 -5.37 -7.22
C PHE A 80 -13.09 -5.07 -8.72
N ASP A 81 -13.02 -6.10 -9.53
CA ASP A 81 -13.23 -6.03 -10.98
C ASP A 81 -14.60 -6.60 -11.33
N GLN A 82 -15.48 -5.73 -11.83
CA GLN A 82 -16.84 -6.11 -12.21
C GLN A 82 -16.88 -7.03 -13.44
N THR A 83 -15.90 -6.93 -14.34
CA THR A 83 -15.85 -7.73 -15.57
C THR A 83 -15.52 -9.18 -15.26
N THR A 84 -14.50 -9.39 -14.43
CA THR A 84 -14.07 -10.73 -14.02
C THR A 84 -14.84 -11.25 -12.81
N GLN A 85 -15.58 -10.38 -12.12
CA GLN A 85 -16.26 -10.66 -10.84
C GLN A 85 -15.31 -11.25 -9.81
N SER A 86 -14.13 -10.66 -9.68
CA SER A 86 -13.07 -11.11 -8.79
C SER A 86 -12.46 -9.95 -8.01
N PHE A 87 -11.74 -10.30 -6.95
CA PHE A 87 -11.01 -9.34 -6.12
C PHE A 87 -9.51 -9.51 -6.34
N THR A 88 -8.80 -8.41 -6.46
CA THR A 88 -7.34 -8.37 -6.52
C THR A 88 -6.81 -7.75 -5.24
N VAL A 89 -5.89 -8.44 -4.58
CA VAL A 89 -5.22 -7.98 -3.36
C VAL A 89 -3.76 -7.73 -3.68
N THR A 90 -3.27 -6.53 -3.40
CA THR A 90 -1.90 -6.10 -3.69
C THR A 90 -1.25 -5.61 -2.39
N SER A 91 -0.04 -6.10 -2.10
CA SER A 91 0.76 -5.62 -0.97
C SER A 91 1.16 -4.15 -1.16
N GLY A 92 1.29 -3.42 -0.07
CA GLY A 92 1.83 -2.05 -0.05
C GLY A 92 3.34 -1.99 -0.27
N THR A 93 4.05 -3.11 -0.24
CA THR A 93 5.49 -3.19 -0.48
C THR A 93 5.80 -3.69 -1.90
N VAL A 94 7.07 -3.61 -2.29
CA VAL A 94 7.54 -4.12 -3.59
C VAL A 94 8.81 -4.96 -3.42
N GLY A 95 9.10 -5.80 -4.41
CA GLY A 95 10.31 -6.62 -4.44
C GLY A 95 10.11 -8.03 -3.91
N ALA A 96 11.19 -8.78 -3.77
CA ALA A 96 11.16 -10.22 -3.49
C ALA A 96 10.56 -10.59 -2.12
N THR A 97 10.57 -9.67 -1.16
CA THR A 97 9.97 -9.84 0.17
C THR A 97 8.50 -9.47 0.20
N SER A 98 8.04 -8.67 -0.76
CA SER A 98 6.63 -8.37 -0.93
C SER A 98 5.86 -9.63 -1.29
N SER A 99 4.81 -9.94 -0.54
CA SER A 99 4.04 -11.16 -0.77
C SER A 99 2.61 -11.02 -0.29
N VAL A 100 1.70 -11.65 -1.01
CA VAL A 100 0.30 -11.80 -0.64
C VAL A 100 -0.06 -13.27 -0.67
N ASN A 101 -0.64 -13.75 0.40
CA ASN A 101 -1.39 -14.99 0.47
C ASN A 101 -2.74 -14.69 1.11
N ILE A 102 -3.82 -15.11 0.46
CA ILE A 102 -5.18 -14.89 0.94
C ILE A 102 -5.97 -16.18 0.76
N ASN A 103 -6.76 -16.55 1.76
CA ASN A 103 -7.64 -17.70 1.73
C ASN A 103 -8.96 -17.35 2.41
N GLY A 104 -10.07 -17.70 1.79
CA GLY A 104 -11.40 -17.39 2.27
C GLY A 104 -12.44 -18.28 1.62
N HIS A 105 -13.70 -17.84 1.68
CA HIS A 105 -14.81 -18.60 1.15
C HIS A 105 -14.87 -18.53 -0.39
N SER A 106 -15.30 -19.63 -1.02
CA SER A 106 -15.49 -19.71 -2.48
C SER A 106 -16.48 -18.68 -3.03
N ASN A 107 -17.44 -18.22 -2.20
CA ASN A 107 -18.36 -17.13 -2.59
C ASN A 107 -17.61 -15.89 -3.07
N TRP A 108 -16.40 -15.65 -2.54
CA TRP A 108 -15.58 -14.49 -2.84
C TRP A 108 -14.39 -14.80 -3.75
N GLY A 109 -14.22 -16.07 -4.15
CA GLY A 109 -13.14 -16.51 -5.02
C GLY A 109 -11.77 -16.59 -4.33
N PHE A 110 -11.73 -16.71 -3.00
CA PHE A 110 -10.49 -16.79 -2.22
C PHE A 110 -10.11 -18.22 -1.77
N ASP A 111 -10.85 -19.22 -2.17
CA ASP A 111 -10.66 -20.60 -1.78
C ASP A 111 -9.54 -21.34 -2.54
N THR A 112 -9.08 -20.77 -3.66
CA THR A 112 -8.10 -21.39 -4.57
C THR A 112 -6.86 -20.54 -4.82
N THR A 113 -6.62 -19.51 -4.02
CA THR A 113 -5.48 -18.62 -4.23
C THR A 113 -4.18 -19.25 -3.73
N THR A 114 -3.08 -18.90 -4.41
CA THR A 114 -1.73 -19.28 -4.01
C THR A 114 -0.92 -18.03 -3.69
N GLN A 115 0.08 -18.17 -2.81
CA GLN A 115 0.97 -17.06 -2.48
C GLN A 115 1.69 -16.54 -3.74
N ILE A 116 1.59 -15.24 -3.97
CA ILE A 116 2.32 -14.53 -5.02
C ILE A 116 3.29 -13.55 -4.38
N ARG A 117 4.52 -13.53 -4.89
CA ARG A 117 5.57 -12.62 -4.46
C ARG A 117 5.78 -11.55 -5.51
N GLY A 118 6.19 -10.39 -5.04
CA GLY A 118 6.72 -9.33 -5.89
C GLY A 118 8.05 -9.74 -6.52
N THR A 119 8.48 -8.99 -7.50
CA THR A 119 9.73 -9.22 -8.21
C THR A 119 10.67 -8.04 -8.10
N VAL A 120 11.96 -8.33 -8.10
CA VAL A 120 13.03 -7.33 -8.29
C VAL A 120 13.58 -7.51 -9.69
N PRO A 121 13.91 -6.43 -10.40
CA PRO A 121 14.59 -6.54 -11.66
C PRO A 121 15.91 -7.29 -11.51
N GLN A 122 16.03 -8.41 -12.18
CA GLN A 122 17.28 -9.16 -12.24
C GLN A 122 18.16 -8.56 -13.33
N VAL A 123 19.33 -8.09 -12.94
CA VAL A 123 20.33 -7.57 -13.87
C VAL A 123 21.56 -8.46 -13.78
N THR A 124 21.81 -9.22 -14.81
CA THR A 124 23.10 -9.85 -14.97
C THR A 124 23.96 -8.94 -15.83
N VAL A 125 24.97 -8.33 -15.21
CA VAL A 125 25.99 -7.61 -15.96
C VAL A 125 26.85 -8.69 -16.64
N VAL A 126 26.84 -8.69 -17.95
CA VAL A 126 27.79 -9.52 -18.71
C VAL A 126 29.13 -8.83 -18.56
N THR A 127 29.98 -9.35 -17.64
CA THR A 127 31.32 -8.82 -17.40
C THR A 127 32.12 -8.84 -18.69
N GLN A 128 32.54 -7.67 -19.17
CA GLN A 128 33.40 -7.43 -20.32
C GLN A 128 32.80 -7.61 -21.73
N ALA A 129 31.50 -7.77 -21.89
CA ALA A 129 30.86 -7.64 -23.18
C ALA A 129 30.53 -6.16 -23.44
N THR A 130 30.93 -5.67 -24.61
CA THR A 130 30.55 -4.34 -25.11
C THR A 130 29.98 -4.53 -26.53
N ASP A 131 29.12 -3.59 -26.93
CA ASP A 131 28.73 -3.52 -28.35
C ASP A 131 29.84 -2.98 -29.24
N ALA A 132 29.58 -2.86 -30.53
CA ALA A 132 30.55 -2.36 -31.52
C ALA A 132 30.96 -0.90 -31.24
N GLU A 133 30.18 -0.14 -30.55
CA GLU A 133 30.37 1.26 -30.14
C GLU A 133 31.09 1.40 -28.80
N GLY A 134 31.35 0.27 -28.09
CA GLY A 134 32.04 0.24 -26.80
C GLY A 134 31.12 0.42 -25.58
N ASN A 135 29.77 0.36 -25.72
CA ASN A 135 28.86 0.43 -24.63
C ASN A 135 28.73 -0.91 -23.90
N LEU A 136 28.58 -0.89 -22.58
CA LEU A 136 28.37 -2.11 -21.79
C LEU A 136 27.04 -2.78 -22.15
N LEU A 137 27.09 -4.10 -22.32
CA LEU A 137 25.89 -4.92 -22.52
C LEU A 137 25.37 -5.46 -21.21
N TYR A 138 24.06 -5.36 -21.04
CA TYR A 138 23.30 -5.89 -19.93
C TYR A 138 22.29 -6.93 -20.42
N ILE A 139 21.86 -7.81 -19.55
CA ILE A 139 20.76 -8.75 -19.84
C ILE A 139 19.53 -8.27 -19.07
N ASP A 140 18.41 -8.04 -19.78
CA ASP A 140 17.14 -7.67 -19.16
C ASP A 140 16.42 -8.89 -18.55
N GLN A 141 15.29 -8.66 -17.88
CA GLN A 141 14.49 -9.72 -17.27
C GLN A 141 13.97 -10.77 -18.27
N ALA A 142 13.87 -10.43 -19.53
CA ALA A 142 13.46 -11.34 -20.60
C ALA A 142 14.64 -12.12 -21.19
N GLY A 143 15.86 -11.95 -20.68
CA GLY A 143 17.08 -12.56 -21.19
C GLY A 143 17.62 -11.88 -22.45
N LYS A 144 17.11 -10.70 -22.83
CA LYS A 144 17.53 -9.96 -24.01
C LYS A 144 18.70 -9.03 -23.67
N GLN A 145 19.69 -8.96 -24.54
CA GLN A 145 20.79 -8.01 -24.44
C GLN A 145 20.31 -6.58 -24.72
N THR A 146 20.74 -5.64 -23.88
CA THR A 146 20.45 -4.21 -24.01
C THR A 146 21.67 -3.39 -23.58
N THR A 147 21.88 -2.23 -24.18
CA THR A 147 22.88 -1.24 -23.74
C THR A 147 22.35 -0.35 -22.61
N GLN A 148 21.04 -0.37 -22.36
CA GLN A 148 20.45 0.39 -21.28
C GLN A 148 20.69 -0.33 -19.95
N LYS A 149 21.45 0.31 -19.03
CA LYS A 149 21.62 -0.17 -17.66
C LYS A 149 20.26 -0.23 -16.98
N PRO A 150 19.82 -1.42 -16.55
CA PRO A 150 18.58 -1.52 -15.80
C PRO A 150 18.69 -0.77 -14.48
N ASP A 151 17.61 -0.12 -14.07
CA ASP A 151 17.53 0.55 -12.79
C ASP A 151 17.40 -0.52 -11.70
N THR A 152 18.46 -0.69 -10.92
CA THR A 152 18.51 -1.62 -9.78
C THR A 152 18.27 -0.92 -8.46
N THR A 153 18.01 0.40 -8.48
CA THR A 153 17.66 1.10 -7.25
C THR A 153 16.32 0.59 -6.74
N PRO A 154 16.24 0.16 -5.47
CA PRO A 154 14.97 -0.21 -4.87
C PRO A 154 14.00 0.97 -5.03
N SER A 155 12.82 0.71 -5.56
CA SER A 155 11.79 1.74 -5.52
C SER A 155 11.39 1.96 -4.06
N TRP A 156 11.42 3.21 -3.63
CA TRP A 156 11.00 3.56 -2.28
C TRP A 156 9.47 3.45 -2.19
N THR A 157 9.02 2.58 -1.31
CA THR A 157 7.61 2.50 -0.95
C THR A 157 7.44 3.15 0.42
N PRO A 158 6.47 4.06 0.62
CA PRO A 158 6.21 4.61 1.94
C PRO A 158 5.81 3.47 2.88
N ILE A 159 6.45 3.41 4.03
CA ILE A 159 6.13 2.47 5.10
C ILE A 159 5.36 3.23 6.17
N TYR A 160 4.15 2.78 6.46
CA TYR A 160 3.35 3.30 7.56
C TYR A 160 3.64 2.48 8.80
N LEU A 161 4.25 3.09 9.82
CA LEU A 161 4.67 2.39 11.03
C LEU A 161 3.51 2.13 11.98
N ASP A 162 2.50 2.98 11.95
CA ASP A 162 1.34 2.87 12.85
C ASP A 162 0.19 3.77 12.39
N LYS A 163 -0.99 3.58 12.99
CA LYS A 163 -2.18 4.43 12.80
C LYS A 163 -2.63 4.96 14.16
N GLY A 164 -3.00 6.21 14.19
CA GLY A 164 -3.50 6.85 15.40
C GLY A 164 -4.46 7.98 15.09
N GLU A 165 -5.11 8.48 16.12
CA GLU A 165 -6.02 9.62 16.03
C GLU A 165 -5.46 10.79 16.84
N LEU A 166 -5.47 11.97 16.23
CA LEU A 166 -5.18 13.23 16.91
C LEU A 166 -6.49 13.95 17.17
N THR A 167 -6.75 14.21 18.44
CA THR A 167 -7.97 14.93 18.86
C THR A 167 -7.63 16.36 19.24
N PHE A 168 -8.38 17.30 18.69
CA PHE A 168 -8.19 18.74 18.93
C PHE A 168 -9.42 19.33 19.62
N ASP A 169 -9.23 20.40 20.40
CA ASP A 169 -10.32 21.20 20.94
C ASP A 169 -10.91 22.16 19.89
N THR A 170 -11.93 22.90 20.26
CA THR A 170 -12.60 23.86 19.37
C THR A 170 -11.70 25.02 18.96
N TYR A 171 -10.56 25.21 19.64
CA TYR A 171 -9.56 26.23 19.33
C TYR A 171 -8.38 25.68 18.54
N GLY A 172 -8.43 24.39 18.13
CA GLY A 172 -7.40 23.74 17.36
C GLY A 172 -6.19 23.30 18.18
N LYS A 173 -6.28 23.29 19.51
CA LYS A 173 -5.22 22.79 20.37
C LYS A 173 -5.34 21.29 20.55
N LEU A 174 -4.20 20.57 20.47
CA LEU A 174 -4.16 19.12 20.64
C LEU A 174 -4.61 18.72 22.06
N ILE A 175 -5.63 17.87 22.13
CA ILE A 175 -6.15 17.29 23.38
C ILE A 175 -5.48 15.92 23.63
N SER A 176 -5.36 15.11 22.57
CA SER A 176 -4.80 13.75 22.65
C SER A 176 -4.08 13.38 21.35
N PRO A 177 -2.92 12.70 21.43
CA PRO A 177 -2.11 12.44 22.62
C PRO A 177 -1.37 13.72 23.07
N LYS A 178 -1.30 13.98 24.37
CA LYS A 178 -0.59 15.16 24.93
C LYS A 178 0.90 14.95 25.07
N GLU A 179 1.29 13.69 25.16
CA GLU A 179 2.68 13.27 25.32
C GLU A 179 3.14 12.53 24.06
N GLY A 180 4.43 12.29 23.93
CA GLY A 180 4.97 11.55 22.81
C GLY A 180 4.35 10.17 22.69
N VAL A 181 4.12 9.73 21.47
CA VAL A 181 3.63 8.40 21.12
C VAL A 181 4.80 7.57 20.62
N ALA A 182 4.98 6.39 21.20
CA ALA A 182 5.89 5.40 20.66
C ALA A 182 5.15 4.57 19.61
N TYR A 183 5.71 4.51 18.41
CA TYR A 183 5.19 3.64 17.35
C TYR A 183 5.58 2.19 17.58
N SER A 184 4.80 1.27 17.02
CA SER A 184 5.14 -0.15 17.00
C SER A 184 6.53 -0.35 16.38
N PRO A 185 7.37 -1.22 16.99
CA PRO A 185 8.69 -1.51 16.45
C PRO A 185 8.61 -2.01 15.01
N PHE A 186 9.41 -1.47 14.14
CA PHE A 186 9.48 -1.83 12.73
C PHE A 186 10.74 -2.64 12.44
N ASP A 187 10.59 -3.77 11.76
CA ASP A 187 11.71 -4.58 11.25
C ASP A 187 12.08 -4.10 9.84
N PRO A 188 13.27 -3.46 9.65
CA PRO A 188 13.70 -3.02 8.32
C PRO A 188 14.03 -4.18 7.37
N SER A 189 14.05 -5.42 7.86
CA SER A 189 14.33 -6.65 7.08
C SER A 189 15.67 -6.62 6.32
N ASN A 190 16.62 -5.81 6.80
CA ASN A 190 17.96 -5.67 6.23
C ASN A 190 19.06 -6.23 7.14
N GLY A 191 18.68 -6.94 8.22
CA GLY A 191 19.58 -7.51 9.21
C GLY A 191 19.98 -6.53 10.33
N SER A 192 19.41 -5.33 10.37
CA SER A 192 19.55 -4.41 11.51
C SER A 192 18.51 -4.71 12.60
N ASP A 193 18.73 -4.16 13.80
CA ASP A 193 17.80 -4.24 14.91
C ASP A 193 16.47 -3.53 14.58
N LEU A 194 15.43 -3.86 15.36
CA LEU A 194 14.12 -3.22 15.26
C LEU A 194 14.22 -1.70 15.41
N LEU A 195 13.64 -0.97 14.49
CA LEU A 195 13.54 0.48 14.55
C LEU A 195 12.41 0.87 15.51
N THR A 196 12.75 1.60 16.57
CA THR A 196 11.77 2.18 17.50
C THR A 196 11.70 3.68 17.27
N LEU A 197 10.51 4.21 17.00
CA LEU A 197 10.28 5.63 16.74
C LEU A 197 9.30 6.18 17.77
N GLY A 198 9.67 7.33 18.37
CA GLY A 198 8.76 8.13 19.19
C GLY A 198 8.54 9.50 18.55
N VAL A 199 7.32 9.96 18.47
CA VAL A 199 6.96 11.29 17.94
C VAL A 199 6.17 12.08 18.98
N ASP A 200 6.64 13.28 19.28
CA ASP A 200 5.95 14.20 20.16
C ASP A 200 5.13 15.21 19.34
N TYR A 201 3.85 14.95 19.25
CA TYR A 201 2.90 15.82 18.54
C TYR A 201 2.57 17.10 19.31
N GLY A 202 2.79 17.12 20.64
CA GLY A 202 2.43 18.25 21.49
C GLY A 202 3.25 19.52 21.22
N LYS A 203 4.46 19.36 20.62
CA LYS A 203 5.33 20.48 20.28
C LYS A 203 5.02 21.16 18.97
N PHE A 204 4.33 20.48 18.06
CA PHE A 204 4.22 20.92 16.66
C PHE A 204 2.79 21.13 16.18
N SER A 205 1.78 20.73 16.93
CA SER A 205 0.42 20.65 16.42
C SER A 205 -0.55 21.60 17.11
N THR A 206 -0.84 22.68 16.42
CA THR A 206 -2.10 23.39 16.55
C THR A 206 -2.79 23.34 15.21
N GLN A 207 -3.92 22.65 15.14
CA GLN A 207 -4.80 22.77 13.99
C GLN A 207 -5.64 24.02 14.19
N TYR A 208 -5.58 24.95 13.24
CA TYR A 208 -6.36 26.17 13.32
C TYR A 208 -7.85 25.89 13.06
N SER A 209 -8.71 26.29 13.98
CA SER A 209 -10.15 25.99 13.91
C SER A 209 -10.98 27.06 13.18
N ALA A 210 -10.35 28.15 12.72
CA ALA A 210 -11.04 29.17 11.96
C ALA A 210 -11.22 28.77 10.50
N PRO A 211 -12.25 29.30 9.81
CA PRO A 211 -12.37 29.14 8.38
C PRO A 211 -11.10 29.60 7.66
N PHE A 212 -10.75 28.91 6.56
CA PHE A 212 -9.63 29.29 5.75
C PHE A 212 -9.76 30.75 5.31
N SER A 213 -8.76 31.55 5.59
CA SER A 213 -8.65 32.92 5.08
C SER A 213 -7.29 33.12 4.45
N VAL A 214 -7.25 33.77 3.29
CA VAL A 214 -6.00 34.16 2.65
C VAL A 214 -5.48 35.39 3.39
N LEU A 215 -4.40 35.25 4.15
CA LEU A 215 -3.77 36.35 4.89
C LEU A 215 -2.92 37.23 3.97
N SER A 216 -2.37 36.69 2.92
CA SER A 216 -1.68 37.41 1.89
C SER A 216 -1.71 36.66 0.57
N LEU A 217 -1.87 37.39 -0.53
CA LEU A 217 -1.68 36.90 -1.89
C LEU A 217 -0.55 37.72 -2.52
N SER A 218 0.55 37.07 -2.88
CA SER A 218 1.64 37.66 -3.63
C SER A 218 1.61 37.08 -5.04
N GLN A 219 1.44 37.91 -6.03
CA GLN A 219 1.52 37.54 -7.44
C GLN A 219 2.73 38.24 -8.05
N ASP A 220 3.65 37.44 -8.58
CA ASP A 220 4.88 37.92 -9.26
C ASP A 220 4.72 38.05 -10.78
N GLY A 221 3.45 38.02 -11.26
CA GLY A 221 3.11 38.29 -12.66
C GLY A 221 2.91 39.77 -12.97
N TYR A 222 3.20 40.16 -14.20
CA TYR A 222 2.89 41.52 -14.71
C TYR A 222 1.38 41.75 -14.64
N PRO A 223 0.95 42.95 -14.21
CA PRO A 223 -0.46 43.33 -14.32
C PRO A 223 -0.91 43.23 -15.77
N SER A 224 -2.12 42.75 -15.99
CA SER A 224 -2.71 42.71 -17.34
C SER A 224 -2.66 44.06 -17.98
N GLY A 225 -2.04 44.16 -19.16
CA GLY A 225 -1.93 45.41 -19.89
C GLY A 225 -3.32 45.99 -20.18
N GLN A 226 -3.47 47.30 -19.94
CA GLN A 226 -4.66 48.04 -20.32
C GLN A 226 -4.63 48.20 -21.84
N LEU A 227 -5.65 47.74 -22.53
CA LEU A 227 -5.86 48.04 -23.94
C LEU A 227 -6.37 49.45 -24.03
N ASP A 228 -5.50 50.36 -24.50
CA ASP A 228 -5.91 51.69 -24.94
C ASP A 228 -6.59 51.55 -26.31
N GLY A 229 -7.89 51.83 -26.34
CA GLY A 229 -8.69 51.91 -27.54
C GLY A 229 -8.75 53.35 -28.11
#